data_b28ecce80fb1fced06078ffde05a3649
#
_entry.id   b28ecce80fb1fced06078ffde05a3649
#
_cell.length_a   1.000
_cell.length_b   1.000
_cell.length_c   1.000
_cell.angle_alpha   90.00
_cell.angle_beta   90.00
_cell.angle_gamma   90.00
#
_symmetry.space_group_name_H-M   'P 1'
#
loop_
_entity.id
_entity.type
_entity.pdbx_description
1 polymer ?
#
loop_
_entity_poly.entity_id
_entity_poly.type
_entity_poly.pdbx_seq_one_letter_code
_entity_poly.pdbx_strand_id
1 'polypeptide(L)'
;MRELIGELDQVLAAEYLPEQRHGLALAALFQPHIRFFVARLNGVAVGCGGIALFDDFAEVKRMYVRETARGRGVAQALLTRIETEARAARCIVLRLETGERQAAALRFYARAGFAPCAAFSDYAAMRPEAIATSVFLEKRLNPTT
;
A
#
# COMPACT_ATOMS: atom_id res chain seq x y z
N MET A 1 4.11 -13.08 8.27
CA MET A 1 4.49 -12.09 7.24
C MET A 1 4.58 -12.69 5.83
N ARG A 2 5.42 -13.73 5.64
CA ARG A 2 5.59 -14.34 4.30
C ARG A 2 4.30 -14.91 3.74
N GLU A 3 3.46 -15.51 4.59
CA GLU A 3 2.17 -16.05 4.17
C GLU A 3 1.24 -14.97 3.65
N LEU A 4 1.19 -13.82 4.31
CA LEU A 4 0.35 -12.69 3.89
C LEU A 4 0.80 -12.14 2.54
N ILE A 5 2.09 -12.00 2.34
CA ILE A 5 2.64 -11.53 1.07
C ILE A 5 2.32 -12.53 -0.04
N GLY A 6 2.44 -13.83 0.26
CA GLY A 6 2.09 -14.87 -0.70
C GLY A 6 0.62 -14.85 -1.07
N GLU A 7 -0.27 -14.64 -0.10
CA GLU A 7 -1.71 -14.52 -0.36
C GLU A 7 -2.02 -13.33 -1.26
N LEU A 8 -1.41 -12.17 -1.00
CA LEU A 8 -1.58 -10.99 -1.84
C LEU A 8 -1.09 -11.25 -3.26
N ASP A 9 0.08 -11.86 -3.41
CA ASP A 9 0.63 -12.17 -4.73
C ASP A 9 -0.29 -13.10 -5.51
N GLN A 10 -0.94 -14.07 -4.85
CA GLN A 10 -1.91 -14.97 -5.50
C GLN A 10 -3.14 -14.21 -5.99
N VAL A 11 -3.66 -13.29 -5.20
CA VAL A 11 -4.81 -12.47 -5.60
C VAL A 11 -4.45 -11.64 -6.83
N LEU A 12 -3.31 -10.99 -6.82
CA LEU A 12 -2.87 -10.15 -7.94
C LEU A 12 -2.60 -11.00 -9.19
N ALA A 13 -2.04 -12.21 -9.03
CA ALA A 13 -1.78 -13.11 -10.16
C ALA A 13 -3.06 -13.57 -10.85
N ALA A 14 -4.17 -13.67 -10.13
CA ALA A 14 -5.46 -14.06 -10.68
C ALA A 14 -6.11 -12.94 -11.51
N GLU A 15 -5.79 -11.67 -11.23
CA GLU A 15 -6.47 -10.53 -11.83
C GLU A 15 -5.61 -9.71 -12.79
N TYR A 16 -4.28 -9.78 -12.68
CA TYR A 16 -3.37 -8.92 -13.43
C TYR A 16 -2.24 -9.70 -14.07
N LEU A 17 -1.76 -9.21 -15.24
CA LEU A 17 -0.56 -9.72 -15.87
C LEU A 17 0.67 -9.40 -15.02
N PRO A 18 1.76 -10.20 -15.10
CA PRO A 18 2.97 -9.93 -14.30
C PRO A 18 3.51 -8.52 -14.44
N GLU A 19 3.47 -7.94 -15.65
CA GLU A 19 3.95 -6.58 -15.92
C GLU A 19 3.07 -5.50 -15.28
N GLN A 20 1.84 -5.84 -14.88
CA GLN A 20 0.89 -4.93 -14.23
C GLN A 20 0.92 -5.03 -12.70
N ARG A 21 1.76 -5.91 -12.16
CA ARG A 21 1.88 -6.12 -10.70
C ARG A 21 3.14 -5.40 -10.20
N HIS A 22 2.94 -4.36 -9.42
CA HIS A 22 4.01 -3.46 -8.97
C HIS A 22 4.31 -3.61 -7.48
N GLY A 23 4.14 -4.83 -6.96
CA GLY A 23 4.43 -5.12 -5.56
C GLY A 23 5.92 -5.07 -5.25
N LEU A 24 6.21 -4.81 -3.99
CA LEU A 24 7.58 -4.79 -3.48
C LEU A 24 8.06 -6.21 -3.22
N ALA A 25 9.19 -6.61 -3.79
CA ALA A 25 9.77 -7.93 -3.57
C ALA A 25 10.11 -8.13 -2.09
N LEU A 26 10.02 -9.40 -1.61
CA LEU A 26 10.28 -9.70 -0.21
C LEU A 26 11.66 -9.21 0.26
N ALA A 27 12.70 -9.42 -0.55
CA ALA A 27 14.05 -8.97 -0.20
C ALA A 27 14.15 -7.45 -0.05
N ALA A 28 13.36 -6.69 -0.82
CA ALA A 28 13.38 -5.23 -0.77
C ALA A 28 12.75 -4.67 0.51
N LEU A 29 11.97 -5.46 1.24
CA LEU A 29 11.34 -5.03 2.51
C LEU A 29 12.38 -4.72 3.60
N PHE A 30 13.61 -5.20 3.44
CA PHE A 30 14.66 -5.01 4.44
C PHE A 30 15.58 -3.82 4.13
N GLN A 31 15.25 -3.02 3.11
CA GLN A 31 16.04 -1.82 2.80
C GLN A 31 15.73 -0.70 3.79
N PRO A 32 16.71 0.20 4.06
CA PRO A 32 16.57 1.22 5.11
C PRO A 32 15.40 2.18 4.92
N HIS A 33 15.00 2.47 3.67
CA HIS A 33 13.91 3.41 3.38
C HIS A 33 12.53 2.75 3.46
N ILE A 34 12.46 1.45 3.78
CA ILE A 34 11.20 0.70 3.88
C ILE A 34 10.86 0.49 5.35
N ARG A 35 9.60 0.71 5.70
CA ARG A 35 9.01 0.37 7.00
C ARG A 35 7.86 -0.59 6.75
N PHE A 36 7.89 -1.76 7.37
CA PHE A 36 6.88 -2.79 7.15
C PHE A 36 6.23 -3.19 8.47
N PHE A 37 4.90 -3.34 8.45
CA PHE A 37 4.10 -3.62 9.64
C PHE A 37 3.23 -4.85 9.42
N VAL A 38 3.03 -5.61 10.50
CA VAL A 38 2.15 -6.77 10.51
C VAL A 38 1.10 -6.53 11.60
N ALA A 39 -0.16 -6.68 11.25
CA ALA A 39 -1.27 -6.59 12.21
C ALA A 39 -1.59 -7.99 12.73
N ARG A 40 -1.77 -8.11 14.04
CA ARG A 40 -2.11 -9.37 14.68
C ARG A 40 -3.39 -9.23 15.49
N LEU A 41 -4.21 -10.29 15.45
CA LEU A 41 -5.36 -10.44 16.33
C LEU A 41 -5.12 -11.71 17.14
N ASN A 42 -5.09 -11.57 18.47
CA ASN A 42 -4.84 -12.69 19.39
C ASN A 42 -3.57 -13.47 19.03
N GLY A 43 -2.53 -12.74 18.63
CA GLY A 43 -1.23 -13.32 18.27
C GLY A 43 -1.13 -13.88 16.86
N VAL A 44 -2.22 -13.85 16.09
CA VAL A 44 -2.23 -14.38 14.72
C VAL A 44 -2.11 -13.23 13.71
N ALA A 45 -1.20 -13.35 12.76
CA ALA A 45 -1.02 -12.37 11.71
C ALA A 45 -2.23 -12.38 10.79
N VAL A 46 -2.88 -11.24 10.62
CA VAL A 46 -4.12 -11.12 9.82
C VAL A 46 -4.03 -10.05 8.74
N GLY A 47 -3.00 -9.23 8.77
CA GLY A 47 -2.81 -8.19 7.75
C GLY A 47 -1.40 -7.65 7.76
N CYS A 48 -1.06 -6.93 6.72
CA CYS A 48 0.24 -6.30 6.60
C CYS A 48 0.14 -5.03 5.75
N GLY A 49 1.17 -4.21 5.84
CA GLY A 49 1.32 -3.04 5.00
C GLY A 49 2.65 -2.37 5.29
N GLY A 50 3.14 -1.63 4.33
CA GLY A 50 4.40 -0.94 4.50
C GLY A 50 4.43 0.39 3.79
N ILE A 51 5.50 1.13 4.02
CA ILE A 51 5.78 2.37 3.30
C ILE A 51 7.21 2.38 2.80
N ALA A 52 7.39 2.98 1.63
CA ALA A 52 8.70 3.36 1.13
C ALA A 52 8.83 4.87 1.33
N LEU A 53 9.89 5.30 2.03
CA LEU A 53 10.12 6.70 2.35
C LEU A 53 11.00 7.35 1.28
N PHE A 54 10.50 8.41 0.67
CA PHE A 54 11.24 9.24 -0.29
C PHE A 54 11.38 10.65 0.28
N ASP A 55 12.10 11.53 -0.41
CA ASP A 55 12.40 12.87 0.11
C ASP A 55 11.14 13.73 0.33
N ASP A 56 10.17 13.63 -0.59
CA ASP A 56 9.00 14.50 -0.60
C ASP A 56 7.67 13.77 -0.41
N PHE A 57 7.66 12.44 -0.37
CA PHE A 57 6.46 11.65 -0.16
C PHE A 57 6.81 10.27 0.39
N ALA A 58 5.80 9.55 0.88
CA ALA A 58 5.92 8.15 1.24
C ALA A 58 4.92 7.33 0.44
N GLU A 59 5.33 6.18 -0.05
CA GLU A 59 4.47 5.31 -0.85
C GLU A 59 4.00 4.13 -0.02
N VAL A 60 2.68 3.93 0.05
CA VAL A 60 2.07 2.77 0.70
C VAL A 60 2.28 1.54 -0.18
N LYS A 61 2.76 0.46 0.42
CA LYS A 61 3.10 -0.78 -0.28
C LYS A 61 2.53 -1.99 0.47
N ARG A 62 2.17 -3.03 -0.28
CA ARG A 62 1.82 -4.35 0.27
C ARG A 62 0.69 -4.32 1.31
N MET A 63 -0.27 -3.42 1.17
CA MET A 63 -1.45 -3.42 2.04
C MET A 63 -2.33 -4.64 1.74
N TYR A 64 -2.55 -5.47 2.76
CA TYR A 64 -3.36 -6.65 2.62
C TYR A 64 -3.96 -7.03 3.97
N VAL A 65 -5.22 -7.42 3.96
CA VAL A 65 -5.91 -7.97 5.14
C VAL A 65 -6.55 -9.28 4.73
N ARG A 66 -6.32 -10.34 5.50
CA ARG A 66 -6.94 -11.63 5.27
C ARG A 66 -8.46 -11.48 5.23
N GLU A 67 -9.11 -12.20 4.34
CA GLU A 67 -10.56 -12.12 4.14
C GLU A 67 -11.32 -12.38 5.45
N THR A 68 -10.86 -13.33 6.24
CA THR A 68 -11.49 -13.70 7.52
C THR A 68 -11.40 -12.59 8.58
N ALA A 69 -10.48 -11.63 8.40
CA ALA A 69 -10.30 -10.53 9.35
C ALA A 69 -10.86 -9.20 8.83
N ARG A 70 -11.44 -9.16 7.64
CA ARG A 70 -12.00 -7.94 7.07
C ARG A 70 -13.22 -7.48 7.86
N GLY A 71 -13.44 -6.16 7.87
CA GLY A 71 -14.52 -5.57 8.63
C GLY A 71 -14.24 -5.40 10.12
N ARG A 72 -12.99 -5.65 10.54
CA ARG A 72 -12.58 -5.56 11.96
C ARG A 72 -11.63 -4.40 12.24
N GLY A 73 -11.51 -3.46 11.29
CA GLY A 73 -10.66 -2.28 11.46
C GLY A 73 -9.17 -2.51 11.26
N VAL A 74 -8.75 -3.67 10.73
CA VAL A 74 -7.34 -4.00 10.54
C VAL A 74 -6.67 -3.07 9.52
N ALA A 75 -7.32 -2.84 8.38
CA ALA A 75 -6.78 -1.96 7.35
C ALA A 75 -6.64 -0.53 7.87
N GLN A 76 -7.63 -0.04 8.63
CA GLN A 76 -7.55 1.30 9.22
C GLN A 76 -6.43 1.41 10.24
N ALA A 77 -6.23 0.38 11.06
CA ALA A 77 -5.14 0.36 12.04
C ALA A 77 -3.77 0.38 11.36
N LEU A 78 -3.61 -0.38 10.26
CA LEU A 78 -2.39 -0.38 9.48
C LEU A 78 -2.15 1.00 8.85
N LEU A 79 -3.18 1.60 8.26
CA LEU A 79 -3.05 2.92 7.64
C LEU A 79 -2.72 3.99 8.68
N THR A 80 -3.33 3.95 9.85
CA THR A 80 -3.03 4.87 10.94
C THR A 80 -1.56 4.79 11.34
N ARG A 81 -1.03 3.57 11.47
CA ARG A 81 0.38 3.37 11.78
C ARG A 81 1.29 3.90 10.66
N ILE A 82 0.92 3.64 9.42
CA ILE A 82 1.65 4.12 8.25
C ILE A 82 1.68 5.66 8.23
N GLU A 83 0.55 6.30 8.49
CA GLU A 83 0.49 7.77 8.55
C GLU A 83 1.37 8.33 9.67
N THR A 84 1.37 7.69 10.82
CA THR A 84 2.21 8.08 11.95
C THR A 84 3.70 7.99 11.58
N GLU A 85 4.10 6.90 10.95
CA GLU A 85 5.49 6.72 10.54
C GLU A 85 5.91 7.71 9.45
N ALA A 86 5.01 8.00 8.51
CA ALA A 86 5.28 8.98 7.46
C ALA A 86 5.49 10.38 8.07
N ARG A 87 4.63 10.78 9.01
CA ARG A 87 4.78 12.07 9.71
C ARG A 87 6.08 12.13 10.50
N ALA A 88 6.44 11.04 11.18
CA ALA A 88 7.70 10.97 11.93
C ALA A 88 8.91 11.14 11.02
N ALA A 89 8.82 10.71 9.78
CA ALA A 89 9.85 10.89 8.77
C ALA A 89 9.71 12.22 8.00
N ARG A 90 8.77 13.09 8.43
CA ARG A 90 8.51 14.39 7.83
C ARG A 90 7.95 14.32 6.41
N CYS A 91 7.33 13.19 6.05
CA CYS A 91 6.58 13.05 4.81
C CYS A 91 5.13 13.43 5.07
N ILE A 92 4.64 14.44 4.36
CA ILE A 92 3.26 14.92 4.54
C ILE A 92 2.35 14.53 3.38
N VAL A 93 2.87 13.77 2.42
CA VAL A 93 2.09 13.25 1.30
C VAL A 93 2.27 11.74 1.25
N LEU A 94 1.16 11.01 1.30
CA LEU A 94 1.14 9.58 1.03
C LEU A 94 0.66 9.37 -0.40
N ARG A 95 1.31 8.46 -1.13
CA ARG A 95 0.89 8.02 -2.45
C ARG A 95 0.82 6.51 -2.49
N LEU A 96 0.01 5.99 -3.39
CA LEU A 96 -0.06 4.55 -3.60
C LEU A 96 -0.49 4.25 -5.04
N GLU A 97 -0.16 3.05 -5.46
CA GLU A 97 -0.67 2.46 -6.68
C GLU A 97 -1.48 1.23 -6.29
N THR A 98 -2.65 1.06 -6.87
CA THR A 98 -3.47 -0.13 -6.70
C THR A 98 -4.09 -0.49 -8.05
N GLY A 99 -4.63 -1.70 -8.17
CA GLY A 99 -5.25 -2.14 -9.40
C GLY A 99 -6.71 -1.67 -9.50
N GLU A 100 -7.15 -1.38 -10.71
CA GLU A 100 -8.51 -0.93 -10.97
C GLU A 100 -9.58 -1.95 -10.57
N ARG A 101 -9.21 -3.24 -10.46
CA ARG A 101 -10.11 -4.32 -10.07
C ARG A 101 -10.19 -4.54 -8.57
N GLN A 102 -9.38 -3.81 -7.80
CA GLN A 102 -9.38 -3.89 -6.34
C GLN A 102 -10.46 -2.98 -5.76
N ALA A 103 -11.73 -3.33 -5.99
CA ALA A 103 -12.86 -2.46 -5.65
C ALA A 103 -12.95 -2.13 -4.16
N ALA A 104 -12.70 -3.11 -3.29
CA ALA A 104 -12.75 -2.90 -1.85
C ALA A 104 -11.62 -1.96 -1.39
N ALA A 105 -10.42 -2.10 -1.96
CA ALA A 105 -9.31 -1.21 -1.65
C ALA A 105 -9.59 0.21 -2.12
N LEU A 106 -10.12 0.38 -3.33
CA LEU A 106 -10.48 1.69 -3.86
C LEU A 106 -11.50 2.40 -2.95
N ARG A 107 -12.53 1.67 -2.49
CA ARG A 107 -13.52 2.23 -1.56
C ARG A 107 -12.88 2.61 -0.21
N PHE A 108 -12.02 1.75 0.30
CA PHE A 108 -11.32 2.01 1.57
C PHE A 108 -10.47 3.27 1.48
N TYR A 109 -9.64 3.39 0.45
CA TYR A 109 -8.77 4.55 0.29
C TYR A 109 -9.57 5.84 0.06
N ALA A 110 -10.66 5.78 -0.71
CA ALA A 110 -11.51 6.94 -0.91
C ALA A 110 -12.09 7.44 0.43
N ARG A 111 -12.59 6.52 1.26
CA ARG A 111 -13.11 6.89 2.59
C ARG A 111 -12.00 7.41 3.50
N ALA A 112 -10.78 6.96 3.31
CA ALA A 112 -9.64 7.40 4.11
C ALA A 112 -9.09 8.77 3.69
N GLY A 113 -9.62 9.35 2.61
CA GLY A 113 -9.23 10.68 2.16
C GLY A 113 -8.26 10.72 1.00
N PHE A 114 -8.01 9.59 0.36
CA PHE A 114 -7.18 9.55 -0.85
C PHE A 114 -7.96 10.03 -2.07
N ALA A 115 -7.29 10.72 -2.96
CA ALA A 115 -7.85 11.21 -4.22
C ALA A 115 -6.95 10.81 -5.39
N PRO A 116 -7.52 10.66 -6.61
CA PRO A 116 -6.71 10.32 -7.77
C PRO A 116 -5.60 11.33 -8.03
N CYS A 117 -4.45 10.82 -8.46
CA CYS A 117 -3.31 11.63 -8.85
C CYS A 117 -2.64 11.04 -10.09
N ALA A 118 -1.68 11.77 -10.65
CA ALA A 118 -0.89 11.29 -11.78
C ALA A 118 0.08 10.20 -11.34
N ALA A 119 0.51 9.35 -12.28
CA ALA A 119 1.58 8.39 -12.03
C ALA A 119 2.80 9.12 -11.50
N PHE A 120 3.46 8.53 -10.53
CA PHE A 120 4.58 9.16 -9.82
C PHE A 120 5.80 8.23 -9.82
N SER A 121 6.97 8.82 -9.48
CA SER A 121 8.21 8.08 -9.34
C SER A 121 8.50 7.22 -10.58
N ASP A 122 8.93 5.98 -10.39
CA ASP A 122 9.25 5.07 -11.49
C ASP A 122 8.04 4.71 -12.36
N TYR A 123 6.82 4.78 -11.81
CA TYR A 123 5.61 4.52 -12.59
C TYR A 123 5.44 5.48 -13.75
N ALA A 124 5.82 6.74 -13.57
CA ALA A 124 5.69 7.77 -14.60
C ALA A 124 6.56 7.48 -15.83
N ALA A 125 7.62 6.69 -15.67
CA ALA A 125 8.53 6.30 -16.73
C ALA A 125 8.20 4.94 -17.35
N MET A 126 7.20 4.23 -16.82
CA MET A 126 6.82 2.92 -17.32
C MET A 126 6.06 3.02 -18.64
N ARG A 127 6.12 1.95 -19.43
CA ARG A 127 5.32 1.85 -20.66
C ARG A 127 3.84 1.87 -20.32
N PRO A 128 2.98 2.45 -21.18
CA PRO A 128 1.55 2.52 -20.91
C PRO A 128 0.91 1.17 -20.59
N GLU A 129 1.36 0.09 -21.23
CA GLU A 129 0.83 -1.25 -20.98
C GLU A 129 1.07 -1.72 -19.55
N ALA A 130 2.19 -1.33 -18.95
CA ALA A 130 2.56 -1.74 -17.61
C ALA A 130 1.69 -1.07 -16.54
N ILE A 131 1.14 0.12 -16.81
CA ILE A 131 0.31 0.86 -15.86
C ILE A 131 -1.15 1.00 -16.32
N ALA A 132 -1.54 0.29 -17.37
CA ALA A 132 -2.89 0.42 -17.95
C ALA A 132 -4.02 0.07 -16.96
N THR A 133 -3.75 -0.82 -15.99
CA THR A 133 -4.71 -1.24 -14.96
C THR A 133 -4.44 -0.59 -13.61
N SER A 134 -3.48 0.32 -13.54
CA SER A 134 -3.09 0.97 -12.28
C SER A 134 -3.95 2.20 -12.00
N VAL A 135 -4.27 2.38 -10.72
CA VAL A 135 -4.91 3.58 -10.20
C VAL A 135 -3.92 4.21 -9.22
N PHE A 136 -3.64 5.50 -9.43
CA PHE A 136 -2.72 6.25 -8.56
C PHE A 136 -3.51 7.18 -7.68
N LEU A 137 -3.22 7.12 -6.38
CA LEU A 137 -3.95 7.88 -5.36
C LEU A 137 -2.97 8.59 -4.44
N GLU A 138 -3.39 9.74 -3.91
CA GLU A 138 -2.60 10.45 -2.91
C GLU A 138 -3.46 11.04 -1.82
N LYS A 139 -2.85 11.22 -0.66
CA LYS A 139 -3.45 11.88 0.49
C LYS A 139 -2.43 12.79 1.13
N ARG A 140 -2.82 14.04 1.35
CA ARG A 140 -1.99 14.97 2.11
C ARG A 140 -2.26 14.78 3.59
N LEU A 141 -1.20 14.63 4.37
CA LEU A 141 -1.28 14.45 5.83
C LEU A 141 -1.18 15.79 6.53
N ASN A 142 -1.93 15.93 7.63
CA ASN A 142 -1.78 17.09 8.50
C ASN A 142 -0.46 16.96 9.26
N PRO A 143 0.30 18.07 9.42
CA PRO A 143 1.50 18.04 10.25
C PRO A 143 1.16 17.62 11.68
N THR A 144 2.10 16.91 12.32
CA THR A 144 1.95 16.57 13.74
C THR A 144 2.09 17.83 14.57
N THR A 145 1.15 18.07 15.44
CA THR A 145 1.21 19.17 16.41
C THR A 145 2.04 18.76 17.62
#